data_9b39ae40ed6dcb220e495730a2a23d74
#
_entry.id   9b39ae40ed6dcb220e495730a2a23d74
#
_cell.length_a   1.000
_cell.length_b   1.000
_cell.length_c   1.000
_cell.angle_alpha   90.00
_cell.angle_beta   90.00
_cell.angle_gamma   90.00
#
_symmetry.space_group_name_H-M   'P 1'
#
loop_
_entity.id
_entity.type
_entity.pdbx_description
1 polymer ?
#
loop_
_entity_poly.entity_id
_entity_poly.type
_entity_poly.pdbx_seq_one_letter_code
_entity_poly.pdbx_strand_id
1 'polypeptide(L)'
;MKQMKSLLENPHGFSVSLVFDGLLVGIFAGCISVIYRLLLNNAEKLLFTIIAFTKTRPFWIAVWFIVLIVMGLIVGWLMSWEGMASGSGIPQVQGELKGYLNQNWHRVLCSKIIGGTLCILGGLSLGREGPSVQLGAMVAKGIAKITKKSQTKERYMMTCGAGAGLAAAFNAPLAGVMFSLEELQKNFNSSMLVCIISGCVTSDFISKNVFGLSPVFDFHLKAALPLVHYWMLILLGILLGLCGAFYNFIMLKGQDLFGAMKKIPAKYRIVFPFVVSGIVCYTLPSILAGGHAMISLITGHTLLVSTMLLLLVAKFFFSAFCFGSGAPGGIFFPLLILGAYLGAIYGTLVIQASGIPSYYLVNFITISMAGFFTAIVRAPVSYTHLRAHE
;
A
#
# COMPACT_ATOMS: atom_id res chain seq x y z
N MET A 1 17.10 -16.96 31.37
CA MET A 1 17.22 -18.40 31.58
C MET A 1 15.92 -19.05 32.08
N LYS A 2 15.21 -18.58 33.11
CA LYS A 2 13.90 -19.16 33.57
C LYS A 2 12.82 -19.23 32.48
N GLN A 3 12.66 -18.18 31.63
CA GLN A 3 11.69 -18.20 30.54
C GLN A 3 12.03 -19.19 29.40
N MET A 4 13.31 -19.39 29.11
CA MET A 4 13.74 -20.36 28.10
C MET A 4 13.50 -21.79 28.58
N LYS A 5 13.63 -22.07 29.88
CA LYS A 5 13.32 -23.36 30.48
C LYS A 5 11.80 -23.67 30.42
N SER A 6 10.92 -22.70 30.69
CA SER A 6 9.46 -22.89 30.59
C SER A 6 8.98 -23.10 29.16
N LEU A 7 9.68 -22.57 28.15
CA LEU A 7 9.37 -22.77 26.73
C LEU A 7 9.72 -24.22 26.27
N LEU A 8 10.77 -24.81 26.84
CA LEU A 8 11.16 -26.20 26.56
C LEU A 8 10.29 -27.22 27.31
N GLU A 9 9.72 -26.82 28.46
CA GLU A 9 8.91 -27.70 29.31
C GLU A 9 7.43 -27.78 28.86
N ASN A 10 6.91 -26.82 28.11
CA ASN A 10 5.50 -26.86 27.65
C ASN A 10 5.29 -26.19 26.27
N PRO A 11 5.73 -26.80 25.16
CA PRO A 11 5.63 -26.25 23.80
C PRO A 11 4.17 -26.07 23.35
N HIS A 12 3.25 -26.94 23.79
CA HIS A 12 1.83 -26.81 23.48
C HIS A 12 1.19 -25.59 24.15
N GLY A 13 1.50 -25.32 25.42
CA GLY A 13 1.01 -24.15 26.14
C GLY A 13 1.51 -22.83 25.54
N PHE A 14 2.74 -22.83 25.01
CA PHE A 14 3.28 -21.65 24.31
C PHE A 14 2.54 -21.37 22.99
N SER A 15 2.27 -22.40 22.18
CA SER A 15 1.55 -22.27 20.91
C SER A 15 0.11 -21.81 21.12
N VAL A 16 -0.61 -22.36 22.10
CA VAL A 16 -1.96 -21.93 22.48
C VAL A 16 -1.97 -20.45 22.91
N SER A 17 -1.01 -20.04 23.74
CA SER A 17 -0.88 -18.62 24.13
C SER A 17 -0.64 -17.71 22.93
N LEU A 18 0.09 -18.17 21.90
CA LEU A 18 0.33 -17.39 20.66
C LEU A 18 -0.93 -17.26 19.80
N VAL A 19 -1.82 -18.25 19.79
CA VAL A 19 -3.13 -18.13 19.14
C VAL A 19 -3.94 -17.00 19.76
N PHE A 20 -4.06 -16.98 21.11
CA PHE A 20 -4.77 -15.91 21.82
C PHE A 20 -4.13 -14.54 21.61
N ASP A 21 -2.79 -14.45 21.66
CA ASP A 21 -2.07 -13.22 21.35
C ASP A 21 -2.34 -12.77 19.92
N GLY A 22 -2.40 -13.71 18.94
CA GLY A 22 -2.74 -13.45 17.55
C GLY A 22 -4.17 -12.97 17.35
N LEU A 23 -5.16 -13.62 17.98
CA LEU A 23 -6.56 -13.19 17.95
C LEU A 23 -6.71 -11.75 18.49
N LEU A 24 -6.10 -11.47 19.64
CA LEU A 24 -6.14 -10.14 20.25
C LEU A 24 -5.52 -9.08 19.32
N VAL A 25 -4.34 -9.36 18.77
CA VAL A 25 -3.68 -8.48 17.82
C VAL A 25 -4.54 -8.31 16.56
N GLY A 26 -5.13 -9.39 16.03
CA GLY A 26 -5.99 -9.37 14.86
C GLY A 26 -7.21 -8.47 15.04
N ILE A 27 -7.87 -8.50 16.23
CA ILE A 27 -8.99 -7.64 16.54
C ILE A 27 -8.58 -6.16 16.47
N PHE A 28 -7.54 -5.77 17.20
CA PHE A 28 -7.15 -4.36 17.28
C PHE A 28 -6.49 -3.86 15.97
N ALA A 29 -5.67 -4.68 15.32
CA ALA A 29 -5.08 -4.34 14.03
C ALA A 29 -6.16 -4.26 12.93
N GLY A 30 -7.16 -5.14 12.95
CA GLY A 30 -8.32 -5.08 12.08
C GLY A 30 -9.12 -3.80 12.28
N CYS A 31 -9.48 -3.48 13.51
CA CYS A 31 -10.22 -2.25 13.83
C CYS A 31 -9.48 -0.99 13.37
N ILE A 32 -8.18 -0.86 13.67
CA ILE A 32 -7.41 0.32 13.27
C ILE A 32 -7.28 0.44 11.75
N SER A 33 -7.09 -0.69 11.05
CA SER A 33 -7.02 -0.73 9.59
C SER A 33 -8.35 -0.37 8.94
N VAL A 34 -9.48 -0.83 9.49
CA VAL A 34 -10.83 -0.46 9.06
C VAL A 34 -11.07 1.03 9.25
N ILE A 35 -10.76 1.59 10.44
CA ILE A 35 -10.89 3.02 10.71
C ILE A 35 -10.04 3.82 9.72
N TYR A 36 -8.79 3.44 9.53
CA TYR A 36 -7.89 4.11 8.59
C TYR A 36 -8.43 4.07 7.16
N ARG A 37 -8.90 2.91 6.69
CA ARG A 37 -9.52 2.75 5.36
C ARG A 37 -10.77 3.63 5.20
N LEU A 38 -11.63 3.72 6.21
CA LEU A 38 -12.81 4.60 6.20
C LEU A 38 -12.40 6.08 6.11
N LEU A 39 -11.41 6.50 6.89
CA LEU A 39 -10.88 7.87 6.85
C LEU A 39 -10.34 8.22 5.45
N LEU A 40 -9.54 7.33 4.85
CA LEU A 40 -8.98 7.56 3.53
C LEU A 40 -10.06 7.58 2.42
N ASN A 41 -11.02 6.67 2.47
CA ASN A 41 -12.12 6.65 1.49
C ASN A 41 -12.97 7.92 1.58
N ASN A 42 -13.24 8.41 2.80
CA ASN A 42 -13.97 9.67 2.99
C ASN A 42 -13.14 10.89 2.57
N ALA A 43 -11.83 10.88 2.85
CA ALA A 43 -10.92 11.92 2.40
C ALA A 43 -10.85 12.00 0.87
N GLU A 44 -10.79 10.86 0.18
CA GLU A 44 -10.80 10.79 -1.29
C GLU A 44 -12.13 11.31 -1.87
N LYS A 45 -13.27 10.89 -1.31
CA LYS A 45 -14.60 11.42 -1.73
C LYS A 45 -14.70 12.93 -1.52
N LEU A 46 -14.24 13.41 -0.36
CA LEU A 46 -14.24 14.84 -0.05
C LEU A 46 -13.35 15.62 -1.02
N LEU A 47 -12.16 15.10 -1.35
CA LEU A 47 -11.26 15.70 -2.35
C LEU A 47 -12.00 15.91 -3.69
N PHE A 48 -12.63 14.86 -4.25
CA PHE A 48 -13.32 14.98 -5.53
C PHE A 48 -14.53 15.93 -5.46
N THR A 49 -15.23 15.98 -4.32
CA THR A 49 -16.31 16.97 -4.09
C THR A 49 -15.76 18.39 -4.08
N ILE A 50 -14.63 18.64 -3.43
CA ILE A 50 -13.96 19.94 -3.40
C ILE A 50 -13.51 20.34 -4.81
N ILE A 51 -12.90 19.42 -5.57
CA ILE A 51 -12.48 19.68 -6.95
C ILE A 51 -13.68 20.07 -7.82
N ALA A 52 -14.78 19.32 -7.74
CA ALA A 52 -16.00 19.61 -8.49
C ALA A 52 -16.58 21.00 -8.13
N PHE A 53 -16.59 21.35 -6.84
CA PHE A 53 -17.07 22.65 -6.35
C PHE A 53 -16.18 23.81 -6.80
N THR A 54 -14.86 23.65 -6.69
CA THR A 54 -13.89 24.72 -6.95
C THR A 54 -13.69 24.97 -8.45
N LYS A 55 -13.86 23.93 -9.30
CA LYS A 55 -13.66 24.01 -10.76
C LYS A 55 -14.50 25.11 -11.42
N THR A 56 -15.67 25.41 -10.89
CA THR A 56 -16.59 26.46 -11.41
C THR A 56 -16.36 27.83 -10.78
N ARG A 57 -15.45 27.98 -9.83
CA ARG A 57 -15.29 29.18 -8.99
C ARG A 57 -13.81 29.54 -8.80
N PRO A 58 -13.21 30.40 -9.65
CA PRO A 58 -11.76 30.70 -9.64
C PRO A 58 -11.20 31.13 -8.28
N PHE A 59 -11.97 31.93 -7.52
CA PHE A 59 -11.57 32.37 -6.18
C PHE A 59 -11.31 31.18 -5.25
N TRP A 60 -12.16 30.14 -5.29
CA TRP A 60 -12.00 28.96 -4.43
C TRP A 60 -10.83 28.06 -4.84
N ILE A 61 -10.33 28.17 -6.07
CA ILE A 61 -9.08 27.52 -6.48
C ILE A 61 -7.91 28.08 -5.66
N ALA A 62 -7.80 29.40 -5.56
CA ALA A 62 -6.75 30.04 -4.75
C ALA A 62 -6.85 29.63 -3.27
N VAL A 63 -8.07 29.62 -2.71
CA VAL A 63 -8.30 29.14 -1.33
C VAL A 63 -7.87 27.70 -1.18
N TRP A 64 -8.17 26.83 -2.15
CA TRP A 64 -7.75 25.43 -2.11
C TRP A 64 -6.22 25.28 -2.08
N PHE A 65 -5.48 26.05 -2.88
CA PHE A 65 -4.01 26.05 -2.83
C PHE A 65 -3.47 26.47 -1.45
N ILE A 66 -4.07 27.45 -0.79
CA ILE A 66 -3.72 27.83 0.58
C ILE A 66 -3.96 26.67 1.54
N VAL A 67 -5.11 25.99 1.43
CA VAL A 67 -5.42 24.80 2.25
C VAL A 67 -4.41 23.68 2.02
N LEU A 68 -4.02 23.43 0.77
CA LEU A 68 -3.00 22.43 0.43
C LEU A 68 -1.64 22.76 1.07
N ILE A 69 -1.22 24.03 1.05
CA ILE A 69 0.01 24.48 1.71
C ILE A 69 -0.08 24.24 3.23
N VAL A 70 -1.18 24.61 3.86
CA VAL A 70 -1.40 24.40 5.30
C VAL A 70 -1.36 22.92 5.64
N MET A 71 -2.03 22.07 4.85
CA MET A 71 -1.99 20.61 5.04
C MET A 71 -0.57 20.07 4.90
N GLY A 72 0.19 20.53 3.89
CA GLY A 72 1.59 20.17 3.73
C GLY A 72 2.47 20.56 4.93
N LEU A 73 2.23 21.74 5.52
CA LEU A 73 2.92 22.19 6.74
C LEU A 73 2.57 21.33 7.95
N ILE A 74 1.30 20.97 8.12
CA ILE A 74 0.84 20.08 9.21
C ILE A 74 1.50 18.70 9.08
N VAL A 75 1.47 18.11 7.87
CA VAL A 75 2.12 16.81 7.63
C VAL A 75 3.62 16.89 7.84
N GLY A 76 4.27 17.96 7.39
CA GLY A 76 5.69 18.19 7.63
C GLY A 76 6.05 18.33 9.11
N TRP A 77 5.18 18.98 9.88
CA TRP A 77 5.32 19.05 11.33
C TRP A 77 5.17 17.68 12.00
N LEU A 78 4.16 16.88 11.60
CA LEU A 78 3.97 15.52 12.10
C LEU A 78 5.18 14.63 11.80
N MET A 79 5.78 14.73 10.60
CA MET A 79 6.99 13.98 10.25
C MET A 79 8.23 14.46 11.03
N SER A 80 8.27 15.73 11.46
CA SER A 80 9.33 16.22 12.35
C SER A 80 9.15 15.72 13.78
N TRP A 81 7.89 15.55 14.21
CA TRP A 81 7.57 15.04 15.55
C TRP A 81 7.82 13.54 15.66
N GLU A 82 7.52 12.76 14.60
CA GLU A 82 7.75 11.31 14.53
C GLU A 82 8.24 10.90 13.13
N GLY A 83 9.55 10.93 12.96
CA GLY A 83 10.20 10.62 11.67
C GLY A 83 9.98 9.18 11.20
N MET A 84 9.71 8.24 12.11
CA MET A 84 9.44 6.84 11.78
C MET A 84 8.08 6.64 11.08
N ALA A 85 7.20 7.64 11.09
CA ALA A 85 5.94 7.61 10.35
C ALA A 85 6.10 7.98 8.86
N SER A 86 7.29 8.39 8.41
CA SER A 86 7.56 8.76 7.01
C SER A 86 7.46 7.57 6.06
N GLY A 87 7.06 7.83 4.80
CA GLY A 87 6.98 6.84 3.72
C GLY A 87 5.99 5.70 3.99
N SER A 88 6.28 4.50 3.48
CA SER A 88 5.39 3.34 3.61
C SER A 88 5.30 2.77 5.03
N GLY A 89 6.39 2.81 5.78
CA GLY A 89 6.49 2.21 7.12
C GLY A 89 6.97 0.76 7.14
N ILE A 90 6.97 0.06 6.01
CA ILE A 90 7.44 -1.33 5.94
C ILE A 90 8.92 -1.45 6.31
N PRO A 91 9.85 -0.64 5.75
CA PRO A 91 11.26 -0.69 6.14
C PRO A 91 11.48 -0.40 7.63
N GLN A 92 10.68 0.49 8.22
CA GLN A 92 10.76 0.81 9.64
C GLN A 92 10.33 -0.39 10.51
N VAL A 93 9.26 -1.10 10.12
CA VAL A 93 8.84 -2.34 10.80
C VAL A 93 9.92 -3.41 10.67
N GLN A 94 10.49 -3.61 9.49
CA GLN A 94 11.60 -4.55 9.29
C GLN A 94 12.83 -4.20 10.14
N GLY A 95 13.20 -2.92 10.19
CA GLY A 95 14.31 -2.45 10.99
C GLY A 95 14.10 -2.70 12.49
N GLU A 96 12.87 -2.56 12.98
CA GLU A 96 12.55 -2.85 14.37
C GLU A 96 12.51 -4.34 14.69
N LEU A 97 11.94 -5.16 13.81
CA LEU A 97 11.95 -6.62 13.97
C LEU A 97 13.38 -7.19 14.00
N LYS A 98 14.30 -6.58 13.27
CA LYS A 98 15.74 -6.91 13.29
C LYS A 98 16.49 -6.29 14.47
N GLY A 99 15.86 -5.40 15.24
CA GLY A 99 16.46 -4.75 16.40
C GLY A 99 17.33 -3.53 16.08
N TYR A 100 17.30 -3.02 14.84
CA TYR A 100 18.04 -1.81 14.44
C TYR A 100 17.32 -0.51 14.80
N LEU A 101 15.99 -0.56 14.95
CA LEU A 101 15.16 0.60 15.25
C LEU A 101 14.28 0.32 16.46
N ASN A 102 13.80 1.40 17.09
CA ASN A 102 12.81 1.34 18.16
C ASN A 102 11.79 2.47 17.97
N GLN A 103 10.63 2.13 17.45
CA GLN A 103 9.56 3.08 17.15
C GLN A 103 8.71 3.37 18.37
N ASN A 104 8.25 4.60 18.49
CA ASN A 104 7.28 4.99 19.51
C ASN A 104 5.86 4.69 18.98
N TRP A 105 5.28 3.55 19.41
CA TRP A 105 4.06 3.01 18.85
C TRP A 105 2.88 4.01 18.80
N HIS A 106 2.63 4.79 19.86
CA HIS A 106 1.51 5.75 19.89
C HIS A 106 1.75 6.98 19.01
N ARG A 107 3.00 7.49 18.96
CA ARG A 107 3.33 8.62 18.07
C ARG A 107 3.23 8.23 16.61
N VAL A 108 3.75 7.06 16.25
CA VAL A 108 3.65 6.54 14.89
C VAL A 108 2.19 6.34 14.49
N LEU A 109 1.33 5.75 15.35
CA LEU A 109 -0.09 5.59 15.08
C LEU A 109 -0.76 6.93 14.77
N CYS A 110 -0.62 7.93 15.66
CA CYS A 110 -1.21 9.24 15.45
C CYS A 110 -0.69 9.94 14.18
N SER A 111 0.64 9.98 14.01
CA SER A 111 1.26 10.66 12.86
C SER A 111 0.88 10.00 11.54
N LYS A 112 0.80 8.66 11.51
CA LYS A 112 0.47 7.91 10.30
C LYS A 112 -0.99 8.06 9.89
N ILE A 113 -1.93 7.98 10.86
CA ILE A 113 -3.35 8.14 10.59
C ILE A 113 -3.65 9.56 10.11
N ILE A 114 -3.24 10.56 10.87
CA ILE A 114 -3.53 11.97 10.54
C ILE A 114 -2.79 12.37 9.25
N GLY A 115 -1.49 12.12 9.19
CA GLY A 115 -0.66 12.49 8.04
C GLY A 115 -1.10 11.78 6.76
N GLY A 116 -1.38 10.47 6.81
CA GLY A 116 -1.87 9.72 5.66
C GLY A 116 -3.23 10.21 5.16
N THR A 117 -4.16 10.51 6.09
CA THR A 117 -5.48 11.07 5.74
C THR A 117 -5.36 12.44 5.06
N LEU A 118 -4.51 13.32 5.59
CA LEU A 118 -4.24 14.63 4.97
C LEU A 118 -3.57 14.50 3.61
N CYS A 119 -2.65 13.55 3.43
CA CYS A 119 -2.03 13.29 2.13
C CYS A 119 -3.05 12.85 1.07
N ILE A 120 -3.96 11.95 1.39
CA ILE A 120 -5.02 11.53 0.45
C ILE A 120 -6.02 12.65 0.20
N LEU A 121 -6.43 13.38 1.23
CA LEU A 121 -7.28 14.58 1.09
C LEU A 121 -6.61 15.64 0.21
N GLY A 122 -5.30 15.81 0.32
CA GLY A 122 -4.51 16.67 -0.55
C GLY A 122 -4.28 16.11 -1.95
N GLY A 123 -4.77 14.91 -2.27
CA GLY A 123 -4.67 14.29 -3.59
C GLY A 123 -3.32 13.65 -3.91
N LEU A 124 -2.42 13.47 -2.94
CA LEU A 124 -1.12 12.86 -3.18
C LEU A 124 -1.29 11.41 -3.65
N SER A 125 -0.51 11.01 -4.65
CA SER A 125 -0.52 9.66 -5.21
C SER A 125 0.19 8.66 -4.30
N LEU A 126 -0.53 8.21 -3.26
CA LEU A 126 -0.03 7.32 -2.22
C LEU A 126 -1.06 6.21 -1.93
N GLY A 127 -0.55 5.04 -1.55
CA GLY A 127 -1.36 3.88 -1.15
C GLY A 127 -1.51 3.78 0.36
N ARG A 128 -2.51 3.02 0.80
CA ARG A 128 -2.85 2.78 2.20
C ARG A 128 -2.20 1.53 2.80
N GLU A 129 -1.72 0.62 1.96
CA GLU A 129 -1.34 -0.73 2.35
C GLU A 129 -0.08 -0.73 3.23
N GLY A 130 0.97 -0.02 2.80
CA GLY A 130 2.18 0.15 3.61
C GLY A 130 1.91 0.75 4.99
N PRO A 131 1.18 1.88 5.07
CA PRO A 131 0.70 2.40 6.35
C PRO A 131 -0.08 1.39 7.20
N SER A 132 -0.98 0.58 6.61
CA SER A 132 -1.73 -0.44 7.35
C SER A 132 -0.83 -1.50 7.97
N VAL A 133 0.25 -1.90 7.29
CA VAL A 133 1.29 -2.79 7.83
C VAL A 133 1.94 -2.18 9.07
N GLN A 134 2.35 -0.91 8.99
CA GLN A 134 2.97 -0.22 10.13
C GLN A 134 1.99 0.01 11.27
N LEU A 135 0.76 0.42 10.98
CA LEU A 135 -0.29 0.62 11.99
C LEU A 135 -0.57 -0.68 12.74
N GLY A 136 -0.74 -1.80 12.03
CA GLY A 136 -0.94 -3.12 12.64
C GLY A 136 0.23 -3.55 13.52
N ALA A 137 1.47 -3.37 13.05
CA ALA A 137 2.67 -3.67 13.84
C ALA A 137 2.75 -2.80 15.11
N MET A 138 2.43 -1.49 15.02
CA MET A 138 2.48 -0.58 16.16
C MET A 138 1.37 -0.86 17.20
N VAL A 139 0.18 -1.22 16.74
CA VAL A 139 -0.89 -1.72 17.62
C VAL A 139 -0.44 -2.95 18.39
N ALA A 140 0.13 -3.94 17.69
CA ALA A 140 0.65 -5.15 18.31
C ALA A 140 1.76 -4.86 19.34
N LYS A 141 2.67 -3.94 19.01
CA LYS A 141 3.71 -3.45 19.94
C LYS A 141 3.10 -2.82 21.18
N GLY A 142 2.08 -1.98 21.02
CA GLY A 142 1.35 -1.36 22.12
C GLY A 142 0.73 -2.40 23.05
N ILE A 143 0.03 -3.39 22.48
CA ILE A 143 -0.57 -4.51 23.22
C ILE A 143 0.51 -5.29 23.97
N ALA A 144 1.62 -5.65 23.31
CA ALA A 144 2.71 -6.41 23.92
C ALA A 144 3.33 -5.67 25.11
N LYS A 145 3.51 -4.35 25.02
CA LYS A 145 4.02 -3.51 26.11
C LYS A 145 3.04 -3.39 27.27
N ILE A 146 1.76 -3.15 27.00
CA ILE A 146 0.71 -3.05 28.01
C ILE A 146 0.56 -4.38 28.76
N THR A 147 0.61 -5.50 28.05
CA THR A 147 0.51 -6.85 28.62
C THR A 147 1.85 -7.40 29.11
N LYS A 148 2.90 -6.59 29.13
CA LYS A 148 4.25 -6.93 29.62
C LYS A 148 4.79 -8.24 29.04
N LYS A 149 4.62 -8.46 27.74
CA LYS A 149 5.12 -9.67 27.04
C LYS A 149 6.64 -9.63 26.93
N SER A 150 7.25 -10.81 26.78
CA SER A 150 8.70 -10.92 26.52
C SER A 150 9.04 -10.33 25.15
N GLN A 151 10.29 -9.91 24.96
CA GLN A 151 10.77 -9.34 23.70
C GLN A 151 10.56 -10.28 22.49
N THR A 152 10.68 -11.59 22.67
CA THR A 152 10.39 -12.57 21.62
C THR A 152 8.92 -12.58 21.24
N LYS A 153 8.01 -12.58 22.23
CA LYS A 153 6.57 -12.49 21.97
C LYS A 153 6.17 -11.14 21.36
N GLU A 154 6.78 -10.04 21.79
CA GLU A 154 6.57 -8.71 21.19
C GLU A 154 6.89 -8.75 19.68
N ARG A 155 8.03 -9.32 19.27
CA ARG A 155 8.39 -9.47 17.85
C ARG A 155 7.40 -10.35 17.08
N TYR A 156 6.93 -11.46 17.65
CA TYR A 156 5.92 -12.31 17.01
C TYR A 156 4.59 -11.58 16.85
N MET A 157 4.15 -10.87 17.90
CA MET A 157 2.93 -10.06 17.85
C MET A 157 3.05 -8.92 16.82
N MET A 158 4.20 -8.24 16.74
CA MET A 158 4.44 -7.18 15.76
C MET A 158 4.38 -7.71 14.32
N THR A 159 4.98 -8.88 14.06
CA THR A 159 4.91 -9.53 12.75
C THR A 159 3.47 -9.94 12.42
N CYS A 160 2.76 -10.51 13.38
CA CYS A 160 1.34 -10.83 13.28
C CYS A 160 0.51 -9.58 12.97
N GLY A 161 0.71 -8.49 13.72
CA GLY A 161 0.00 -7.22 13.52
C GLY A 161 0.26 -6.59 12.15
N ALA A 162 1.49 -6.67 11.66
CA ALA A 162 1.85 -6.21 10.33
C ALA A 162 1.09 -6.97 9.23
N GLY A 163 1.07 -8.32 9.32
CA GLY A 163 0.30 -9.17 8.41
C GLY A 163 -1.21 -8.95 8.52
N ALA A 164 -1.72 -8.81 9.75
CA ALA A 164 -3.12 -8.53 10.02
C ALA A 164 -3.56 -7.17 9.43
N GLY A 165 -2.70 -6.14 9.53
CA GLY A 165 -2.94 -4.84 8.91
C GLY A 165 -3.05 -4.93 7.38
N LEU A 166 -2.17 -5.72 6.74
CA LEU A 166 -2.22 -5.96 5.30
C LEU A 166 -3.45 -6.78 4.90
N ALA A 167 -3.76 -7.83 5.66
CA ALA A 167 -4.94 -8.68 5.44
C ALA A 167 -6.24 -7.87 5.42
N ALA A 168 -6.43 -6.97 6.39
CA ALA A 168 -7.60 -6.08 6.45
C ALA A 168 -7.62 -5.04 5.32
N ALA A 169 -6.44 -4.56 4.87
CA ALA A 169 -6.36 -3.57 3.79
C ALA A 169 -6.83 -4.12 2.44
N PHE A 170 -6.56 -5.41 2.18
CA PHE A 170 -6.87 -6.09 0.92
C PHE A 170 -8.00 -7.12 0.98
N ASN A 171 -8.59 -7.39 2.15
CA ASN A 171 -9.52 -8.51 2.38
C ASN A 171 -8.90 -9.88 2.03
N ALA A 172 -7.59 -10.05 2.23
CA ALA A 172 -6.79 -11.19 1.78
C ALA A 172 -5.92 -11.75 2.92
N PRO A 173 -6.46 -12.62 3.78
CA PRO A 173 -5.75 -13.10 4.97
C PRO A 173 -4.50 -13.91 4.63
N LEU A 174 -4.56 -14.76 3.61
CA LEU A 174 -3.42 -15.57 3.18
C LEU A 174 -2.26 -14.71 2.66
N ALA A 175 -2.58 -13.63 1.94
CA ALA A 175 -1.56 -12.69 1.48
C ALA A 175 -0.85 -11.98 2.66
N GLY A 176 -1.59 -11.61 3.72
CA GLY A 176 -1.01 -11.06 4.95
C GLY A 176 -0.07 -12.05 5.64
N VAL A 177 -0.43 -13.34 5.67
CA VAL A 177 0.43 -14.40 6.21
C VAL A 177 1.71 -14.53 5.39
N MET A 178 1.59 -14.68 4.07
CA MET A 178 2.75 -14.86 3.17
C MET A 178 3.68 -13.65 3.19
N PHE A 179 3.12 -12.43 3.17
CA PHE A 179 3.91 -11.20 3.30
C PHE A 179 4.72 -11.16 4.60
N SER A 180 4.14 -11.58 5.71
CA SER A 180 4.81 -11.61 7.00
C SER A 180 6.00 -12.58 7.02
N LEU A 181 5.89 -13.71 6.32
CA LEU A 181 6.95 -14.71 6.22
C LEU A 181 8.01 -14.32 5.18
N GLU A 182 7.58 -13.92 3.99
CA GLU A 182 8.45 -13.69 2.83
C GLU A 182 9.21 -12.36 2.95
N GLU A 183 8.52 -11.29 3.34
CA GLU A 183 9.10 -9.95 3.33
C GLU A 183 9.61 -9.52 4.71
N LEU A 184 8.86 -9.76 5.78
CA LEU A 184 9.24 -9.23 7.09
C LEU A 184 10.26 -10.13 7.81
N GLN A 185 10.01 -11.43 7.89
CA GLN A 185 10.84 -12.33 8.68
C GLN A 185 11.93 -13.03 7.87
N LYS A 186 11.64 -13.39 6.63
CA LYS A 186 12.54 -14.18 5.73
C LYS A 186 12.98 -15.52 6.33
N ASN A 187 12.28 -15.98 7.36
CA ASN A 187 12.51 -17.23 8.06
C ASN A 187 11.17 -17.86 8.45
N PHE A 188 11.07 -19.18 8.31
CA PHE A 188 9.89 -19.94 8.70
C PHE A 188 10.02 -20.40 10.15
N ASN A 189 9.03 -20.08 10.97
CA ASN A 189 8.88 -20.56 12.34
C ASN A 189 7.41 -20.96 12.57
N SER A 190 7.16 -22.22 12.88
CA SER A 190 5.80 -22.77 13.05
C SER A 190 5.01 -22.08 14.16
N SER A 191 5.64 -21.76 15.29
CA SER A 191 4.98 -21.07 16.39
C SER A 191 4.55 -19.65 16.01
N MET A 192 5.40 -18.93 15.26
CA MET A 192 5.09 -17.61 14.76
C MET A 192 3.99 -17.66 13.69
N LEU A 193 4.02 -18.68 12.81
CA LEU A 193 3.02 -18.89 11.77
C LEU A 193 1.61 -19.01 12.35
N VAL A 194 1.44 -19.76 13.43
CA VAL A 194 0.14 -19.93 14.11
C VAL A 194 -0.38 -18.58 14.63
N CYS A 195 0.48 -17.74 15.20
CA CYS A 195 0.13 -16.39 15.64
C CYS A 195 -0.30 -15.51 14.46
N ILE A 196 0.45 -15.55 13.35
CA ILE A 196 0.17 -14.72 12.16
C ILE A 196 -1.15 -15.15 11.50
N ILE A 197 -1.39 -16.45 11.32
CA ILE A 197 -2.64 -16.96 10.72
C ILE A 197 -3.83 -16.51 11.56
N SER A 198 -3.79 -16.71 12.89
CA SER A 198 -4.92 -16.31 13.76
C SER A 198 -5.19 -14.81 13.68
N GLY A 199 -4.15 -13.98 13.66
CA GLY A 199 -4.30 -12.52 13.55
C GLY A 199 -4.79 -12.07 12.17
N CYS A 200 -4.26 -12.61 11.09
CA CYS A 200 -4.68 -12.26 9.72
C CYS A 200 -6.13 -12.65 9.46
N VAL A 201 -6.55 -13.86 9.85
CA VAL A 201 -7.94 -14.33 9.68
C VAL A 201 -8.91 -13.47 10.49
N THR A 202 -8.58 -13.17 11.74
CA THR A 202 -9.41 -12.32 12.61
C THR A 202 -9.55 -10.91 12.06
N SER A 203 -8.45 -10.32 11.61
CA SER A 203 -8.43 -8.97 11.04
C SER A 203 -9.23 -8.89 9.74
N ASP A 204 -9.08 -9.88 8.86
CA ASP A 204 -9.86 -10.00 7.63
C ASP A 204 -11.36 -10.15 7.90
N PHE A 205 -11.73 -10.99 8.88
CA PHE A 205 -13.12 -11.14 9.30
C PHE A 205 -13.73 -9.80 9.71
N ILE A 206 -13.03 -8.98 10.50
CA ILE A 206 -13.50 -7.65 10.89
C ILE A 206 -13.64 -6.73 9.67
N SER A 207 -12.65 -6.74 8.77
CA SER A 207 -12.68 -5.92 7.56
C SER A 207 -13.86 -6.29 6.66
N LYS A 208 -14.10 -7.59 6.44
CA LYS A 208 -15.21 -8.09 5.61
C LYS A 208 -16.58 -7.78 6.17
N ASN A 209 -16.74 -7.75 7.50
CA ASN A 209 -18.00 -7.35 8.12
C ASN A 209 -18.35 -5.87 7.90
N VAL A 210 -17.35 -5.00 7.66
CA VAL A 210 -17.56 -3.57 7.42
C VAL A 210 -17.64 -3.23 5.93
N PHE A 211 -16.78 -3.83 5.12
CA PHE A 211 -16.66 -3.49 3.69
C PHE A 211 -17.30 -4.50 2.75
N GLY A 212 -17.79 -5.62 3.28
CA GLY A 212 -18.33 -6.72 2.48
C GLY A 212 -17.25 -7.63 1.91
N LEU A 213 -17.70 -8.61 1.10
CA LEU A 213 -16.84 -9.63 0.47
C LEU A 213 -16.27 -9.19 -0.87
N SER A 214 -16.68 -8.01 -1.37
CA SER A 214 -16.23 -7.53 -2.68
C SER A 214 -14.71 -7.33 -2.71
N PRO A 215 -14.03 -7.82 -3.75
CA PRO A 215 -12.60 -7.63 -3.91
C PRO A 215 -12.27 -6.14 -4.10
N VAL A 216 -11.00 -5.78 -3.85
CA VAL A 216 -10.53 -4.40 -4.03
C VAL A 216 -10.46 -4.04 -5.52
N PHE A 217 -10.21 -5.03 -6.37
CA PHE A 217 -10.24 -4.93 -7.82
C PHE A 217 -11.20 -5.97 -8.39
N ASP A 218 -12.24 -5.50 -9.07
CA ASP A 218 -13.27 -6.37 -9.66
C ASP A 218 -12.95 -6.62 -11.14
N PHE A 219 -12.14 -7.65 -11.39
CA PHE A 219 -11.78 -8.10 -12.72
C PHE A 219 -12.35 -9.49 -12.99
N HIS A 220 -13.39 -9.57 -13.81
CA HIS A 220 -14.00 -10.85 -14.20
C HIS A 220 -13.24 -11.50 -15.35
N LEU A 221 -12.51 -12.58 -15.07
CA LEU A 221 -11.84 -13.41 -16.08
C LEU A 221 -12.88 -14.31 -16.77
N LYS A 222 -13.13 -14.09 -18.07
CA LYS A 222 -14.06 -14.94 -18.86
C LYS A 222 -13.44 -16.28 -19.22
N ALA A 223 -12.16 -16.33 -19.51
CA ALA A 223 -11.43 -17.55 -19.87
C ALA A 223 -9.93 -17.39 -19.52
N ALA A 224 -9.26 -18.51 -19.24
CA ALA A 224 -7.82 -18.54 -19.13
C ALA A 224 -7.16 -18.40 -20.52
N LEU A 225 -5.99 -17.73 -20.56
CA LEU A 225 -5.23 -17.61 -21.80
C LEU A 225 -4.75 -19.00 -22.25
N PRO A 226 -4.97 -19.41 -23.53
CA PRO A 226 -4.46 -20.67 -24.05
C PRO A 226 -2.94 -20.76 -24.00
N LEU A 227 -2.41 -21.97 -23.77
CA LEU A 227 -0.95 -22.22 -23.67
C LEU A 227 -0.18 -21.74 -24.92
N VAL A 228 -0.80 -21.83 -26.10
CA VAL A 228 -0.20 -21.36 -27.38
C VAL A 228 0.20 -19.88 -27.32
N HIS A 229 -0.44 -19.08 -26.47
CA HIS A 229 -0.18 -17.63 -26.33
C HIS A 229 0.76 -17.28 -25.16
N TYR A 230 1.30 -18.27 -24.42
CA TYR A 230 2.15 -18.00 -23.25
C TYR A 230 3.48 -17.30 -23.61
N TRP A 231 3.96 -17.43 -24.84
CA TRP A 231 5.13 -16.66 -25.30
C TRP A 231 4.90 -15.14 -25.19
N MET A 232 3.66 -14.67 -25.34
CA MET A 232 3.29 -13.26 -25.13
C MET A 232 3.53 -12.82 -23.68
N LEU A 233 3.33 -13.74 -22.72
CA LEU A 233 3.60 -13.45 -21.30
C LEU A 233 5.10 -13.32 -21.01
N ILE A 234 5.96 -14.02 -21.75
CA ILE A 234 7.42 -13.87 -21.63
C ILE A 234 7.84 -12.47 -22.06
N LEU A 235 7.35 -11.98 -23.20
CA LEU A 235 7.61 -10.61 -23.66
C LEU A 235 7.07 -9.57 -22.69
N LEU A 236 5.85 -9.80 -22.18
CA LEU A 236 5.26 -8.97 -21.14
C LEU A 236 6.14 -8.94 -19.88
N GLY A 237 6.63 -10.09 -19.41
CA GLY A 237 7.51 -10.19 -18.24
C GLY A 237 8.80 -9.37 -18.41
N ILE A 238 9.42 -9.42 -19.59
CA ILE A 238 10.61 -8.61 -19.90
C ILE A 238 10.27 -7.11 -19.84
N LEU A 239 9.16 -6.70 -20.46
CA LEU A 239 8.70 -5.31 -20.43
C LEU A 239 8.46 -4.83 -18.99
N LEU A 240 7.77 -5.63 -18.18
CA LEU A 240 7.47 -5.30 -16.79
C LEU A 240 8.74 -5.22 -15.93
N GLY A 241 9.72 -6.11 -16.17
CA GLY A 241 11.02 -6.07 -15.49
C GLY A 241 11.79 -4.78 -15.80
N LEU A 242 11.85 -4.39 -17.08
CA LEU A 242 12.51 -3.15 -17.50
C LEU A 242 11.80 -1.90 -16.94
N CYS A 243 10.48 -1.84 -17.05
CA CYS A 243 9.68 -0.75 -16.50
C CYS A 243 9.79 -0.68 -14.96
N GLY A 244 9.84 -1.83 -14.28
CA GLY A 244 10.01 -1.90 -12.83
C GLY A 244 11.39 -1.42 -12.37
N ALA A 245 12.45 -1.80 -13.07
CA ALA A 245 13.80 -1.30 -12.81
C ALA A 245 13.88 0.22 -13.04
N PHE A 246 13.24 0.72 -14.08
CA PHE A 246 13.17 2.15 -14.39
C PHE A 246 12.38 2.91 -13.31
N TYR A 247 11.25 2.34 -12.81
CA TYR A 247 10.49 2.94 -11.72
C TYR A 247 11.31 3.04 -10.43
N ASN A 248 12.03 1.97 -10.05
CA ASN A 248 12.92 2.00 -8.89
C ASN A 248 13.99 3.07 -9.02
N PHE A 249 14.59 3.21 -10.21
CA PHE A 249 15.58 4.25 -10.47
C PHE A 249 15.00 5.66 -10.28
N ILE A 250 13.81 5.93 -10.86
CA ILE A 250 13.15 7.24 -10.73
C ILE A 250 12.72 7.51 -9.28
N MET A 251 12.26 6.49 -8.56
CA MET A 251 11.87 6.61 -7.15
C MET A 251 13.08 6.98 -6.27
N LEU A 252 14.23 6.34 -6.47
CA LEU A 252 15.48 6.69 -5.76
C LEU A 252 15.94 8.10 -6.12
N LYS A 253 15.90 8.48 -7.41
CA LYS A 253 16.20 9.85 -7.85
C LYS A 253 15.24 10.88 -7.25
N GLY A 254 13.96 10.52 -7.07
CA GLY A 254 12.99 11.37 -6.37
C GLY A 254 13.39 11.61 -4.90
N GLN A 255 13.82 10.56 -4.19
CA GLN A 255 14.33 10.68 -2.83
C GLN A 255 15.62 11.54 -2.77
N ASP A 256 16.56 11.31 -3.70
CA ASP A 256 17.78 12.11 -3.83
C ASP A 256 17.46 13.59 -4.08
N LEU A 257 16.48 13.89 -4.94
CA LEU A 257 16.05 15.25 -5.24
C LEU A 257 15.59 15.99 -3.98
N PHE A 258 14.70 15.35 -3.18
CA PHE A 258 14.26 15.92 -1.90
C PHE A 258 15.40 15.95 -0.87
N GLY A 259 16.31 14.97 -0.88
CA GLY A 259 17.54 14.96 -0.06
C GLY A 259 18.48 16.12 -0.39
N ALA A 260 18.64 16.44 -1.66
CA ALA A 260 19.51 17.53 -2.16
C ALA A 260 18.99 18.93 -1.78
N MET A 261 17.72 19.09 -1.42
CA MET A 261 17.17 20.38 -0.95
C MET A 261 17.65 20.75 0.46
N LYS A 262 18.97 20.74 0.71
CA LYS A 262 19.57 20.98 2.04
C LYS A 262 19.22 22.33 2.63
N LYS A 263 18.97 23.36 1.80
CA LYS A 263 18.61 24.71 2.25
C LYS A 263 17.18 24.79 2.82
N ILE A 264 16.33 23.83 2.49
CA ILE A 264 14.93 23.77 2.96
C ILE A 264 14.83 22.71 4.05
N PRO A 265 14.43 23.05 5.28
CA PRO A 265 14.19 22.07 6.33
C PRO A 265 13.21 20.96 5.88
N ALA A 266 13.48 19.72 6.28
CA ALA A 266 12.70 18.54 5.82
C ALA A 266 11.19 18.71 6.00
N LYS A 267 10.77 19.37 7.08
CA LYS A 267 9.34 19.65 7.36
C LYS A 267 8.63 20.50 6.30
N TYR A 268 9.34 21.31 5.56
CA TYR A 268 8.76 22.18 4.52
C TYR A 268 8.78 21.52 3.13
N ARG A 269 9.64 20.51 2.93
CA ARG A 269 9.76 19.82 1.62
C ARG A 269 8.47 19.11 1.23
N ILE A 270 7.70 18.62 2.20
CA ILE A 270 6.42 17.92 1.98
C ILE A 270 5.35 18.86 1.39
N VAL A 271 5.50 20.17 1.50
CA VAL A 271 4.58 21.14 0.88
C VAL A 271 4.62 21.06 -0.66
N PHE A 272 5.77 20.76 -1.26
CA PHE A 272 5.90 20.71 -2.72
C PHE A 272 4.94 19.71 -3.38
N PRO A 273 4.85 18.43 -2.94
CA PRO A 273 3.87 17.48 -3.51
C PRO A 273 2.42 17.95 -3.35
N PHE A 274 2.06 18.65 -2.26
CA PHE A 274 0.71 19.20 -2.11
C PHE A 274 0.43 20.30 -3.15
N VAL A 275 1.38 21.18 -3.41
CA VAL A 275 1.23 22.22 -4.43
C VAL A 275 1.13 21.61 -5.84
N VAL A 276 2.00 20.64 -6.15
CA VAL A 276 1.94 19.91 -7.44
C VAL A 276 0.60 19.16 -7.56
N SER A 277 0.14 18.51 -6.48
CA SER A 277 -1.18 17.88 -6.45
C SER A 277 -2.30 18.88 -6.75
N GLY A 278 -2.22 20.13 -6.24
CA GLY A 278 -3.15 21.19 -6.58
C GLY A 278 -3.23 21.47 -8.08
N ILE A 279 -2.12 21.46 -8.80
CA ILE A 279 -2.09 21.58 -10.27
C ILE A 279 -2.74 20.36 -10.92
N VAL A 280 -2.39 19.17 -10.47
CA VAL A 280 -2.92 17.89 -10.98
C VAL A 280 -4.44 17.78 -10.76
N CYS A 281 -4.99 18.35 -9.66
CA CYS A 281 -6.42 18.39 -9.39
C CYS A 281 -7.25 18.97 -10.55
N TYR A 282 -6.70 19.96 -11.27
CA TYR A 282 -7.41 20.65 -12.34
C TYR A 282 -6.99 20.22 -13.75
N THR A 283 -5.84 19.55 -13.90
CA THR A 283 -5.36 19.07 -15.20
C THR A 283 -5.69 17.58 -15.44
N LEU A 284 -5.36 16.72 -14.51
CA LEU A 284 -5.51 15.26 -14.62
C LEU A 284 -6.04 14.64 -13.32
N PRO A 285 -7.28 14.94 -12.90
CA PRO A 285 -7.81 14.52 -11.61
C PRO A 285 -7.87 12.99 -11.43
N SER A 286 -7.92 12.22 -12.50
CA SER A 286 -7.96 10.74 -12.44
C SER A 286 -6.70 10.10 -11.85
N ILE A 287 -5.53 10.77 -11.89
CA ILE A 287 -4.29 10.21 -11.33
C ILE A 287 -4.10 10.51 -9.83
N LEU A 288 -4.99 11.27 -9.20
CA LEU A 288 -4.91 11.64 -7.79
C LEU A 288 -5.12 10.44 -6.85
N ALA A 289 -4.75 10.66 -5.59
CA ALA A 289 -4.94 9.73 -4.48
C ALA A 289 -4.44 8.30 -4.81
N GLY A 290 -5.12 7.26 -4.32
CA GLY A 290 -4.80 5.87 -4.63
C GLY A 290 -4.84 5.56 -6.12
N GLY A 291 -5.76 6.17 -6.89
CA GLY A 291 -5.96 5.96 -8.33
C GLY A 291 -7.12 5.00 -8.64
N HIS A 292 -8.08 4.83 -7.73
CA HIS A 292 -9.31 4.06 -8.00
C HIS A 292 -10.03 4.54 -9.26
N ALA A 293 -10.03 5.86 -9.49
CA ALA A 293 -10.60 6.44 -10.70
C ALA A 293 -9.92 5.93 -11.99
N MET A 294 -8.62 5.62 -11.96
CA MET A 294 -7.90 5.06 -13.10
C MET A 294 -8.34 3.62 -13.41
N ILE A 295 -8.62 2.80 -12.39
CA ILE A 295 -9.11 1.42 -12.58
C ILE A 295 -10.51 1.46 -13.20
N SER A 296 -11.42 2.30 -12.68
CA SER A 296 -12.78 2.41 -13.25
C SER A 296 -12.78 2.87 -14.71
N LEU A 297 -11.80 3.67 -15.12
CA LEU A 297 -11.64 4.07 -16.53
C LEU A 297 -11.25 2.88 -17.43
N ILE A 298 -10.37 1.98 -16.98
CA ILE A 298 -9.98 0.80 -17.77
C ILE A 298 -11.10 -0.22 -17.86
N THR A 299 -11.88 -0.38 -16.77
CA THR A 299 -12.95 -1.39 -16.72
C THR A 299 -14.24 -0.91 -17.38
N GLY A 300 -14.50 0.40 -17.38
CA GLY A 300 -15.76 0.98 -17.85
C GLY A 300 -15.77 1.50 -19.29
N HIS A 301 -14.59 1.78 -19.89
CA HIS A 301 -14.50 2.41 -21.21
C HIS A 301 -13.34 1.84 -22.05
N THR A 302 -13.54 1.78 -23.37
CA THR A 302 -12.46 1.53 -24.31
C THR A 302 -11.63 2.80 -24.48
N LEU A 303 -10.54 2.91 -23.74
CA LEU A 303 -9.62 4.05 -23.84
C LEU A 303 -8.71 3.91 -25.04
N LEU A 304 -8.37 5.02 -25.69
CA LEU A 304 -7.32 5.07 -26.69
C LEU A 304 -5.97 4.77 -26.04
N VAL A 305 -5.09 4.04 -26.74
CA VAL A 305 -3.74 3.71 -26.26
C VAL A 305 -2.95 4.97 -25.88
N SER A 306 -3.09 6.06 -26.64
CA SER A 306 -2.47 7.36 -26.35
C SER A 306 -2.91 7.94 -24.99
N THR A 307 -4.21 7.84 -24.67
CA THR A 307 -4.73 8.30 -23.38
C THR A 307 -4.23 7.43 -22.24
N MET A 308 -4.21 6.09 -22.42
CA MET A 308 -3.66 5.17 -21.43
C MET A 308 -2.17 5.45 -21.17
N LEU A 309 -1.39 5.73 -22.22
CA LEU A 309 0.02 6.07 -22.09
C LEU A 309 0.24 7.39 -21.36
N LEU A 310 -0.55 8.41 -21.67
CA LEU A 310 -0.51 9.70 -20.96
C LEU A 310 -0.77 9.53 -19.47
N LEU A 311 -1.84 8.81 -19.10
CA LEU A 311 -2.20 8.57 -17.72
C LEU A 311 -1.14 7.72 -16.98
N LEU A 312 -0.59 6.70 -17.66
CA LEU A 312 0.50 5.88 -17.15
C LEU A 312 1.72 6.74 -16.80
N VAL A 313 2.21 7.54 -17.76
CA VAL A 313 3.40 8.38 -17.59
C VAL A 313 3.17 9.42 -16.49
N ALA A 314 2.02 10.10 -16.52
CA ALA A 314 1.67 11.10 -15.51
C ALA A 314 1.61 10.49 -14.09
N LYS A 315 0.93 9.34 -13.94
CA LYS A 315 0.85 8.61 -12.65
C LYS A 315 2.22 8.12 -12.19
N PHE A 316 3.03 7.62 -13.11
CA PHE A 316 4.38 7.10 -12.85
C PHE A 316 5.26 8.17 -12.19
N PHE A 317 5.40 9.33 -12.79
CA PHE A 317 6.21 10.41 -12.23
C PHE A 317 5.58 11.05 -10.98
N PHE A 318 4.26 11.22 -10.98
CA PHE A 318 3.57 11.82 -9.84
C PHE A 318 3.65 10.94 -8.59
N SER A 319 3.50 9.62 -8.72
CA SER A 319 3.64 8.70 -7.58
C SER A 319 5.07 8.67 -7.04
N ALA A 320 6.08 8.62 -7.90
CA ALA A 320 7.48 8.66 -7.50
C ALA A 320 7.84 10.00 -6.79
N PHE A 321 7.32 11.11 -7.28
CA PHE A 321 7.50 12.43 -6.69
C PHE A 321 6.83 12.54 -5.31
N CYS A 322 5.57 12.09 -5.17
CA CYS A 322 4.87 12.10 -3.90
C CYS A 322 5.60 11.23 -2.85
N PHE A 323 6.00 10.02 -3.23
CA PHE A 323 6.70 9.10 -2.33
C PHE A 323 8.10 9.61 -1.97
N GLY A 324 8.85 10.17 -2.93
CA GLY A 324 10.19 10.72 -2.73
C GLY A 324 10.24 11.84 -1.67
N SER A 325 9.15 12.54 -1.45
CA SER A 325 9.06 13.61 -0.44
C SER A 325 9.08 13.10 1.01
N GLY A 326 8.92 11.79 1.24
CA GLY A 326 8.78 11.21 2.58
C GLY A 326 7.38 11.38 3.19
N ALA A 327 6.38 11.79 2.42
CA ALA A 327 4.99 11.85 2.88
C ALA A 327 4.51 10.48 3.39
N PRO A 328 3.71 10.43 4.49
CA PRO A 328 3.24 9.19 5.08
C PRO A 328 2.23 8.48 4.17
N GLY A 329 2.69 7.48 3.44
CA GLY A 329 1.87 6.70 2.49
C GLY A 329 2.69 5.62 1.81
N GLY A 330 2.01 4.61 1.25
CA GLY A 330 2.62 3.50 0.54
C GLY A 330 2.68 3.70 -0.97
N ILE A 331 3.45 2.85 -1.64
CA ILE A 331 3.53 2.80 -3.10
C ILE A 331 2.75 1.62 -3.69
N PHE A 332 2.26 0.71 -2.87
CA PHE A 332 1.64 -0.55 -3.30
C PHE A 332 0.51 -0.34 -4.31
N PHE A 333 -0.51 0.42 -3.93
CA PHE A 333 -1.66 0.65 -4.79
C PHE A 333 -1.29 1.39 -6.08
N PRO A 334 -0.51 2.50 -6.05
CA PRO A 334 0.02 3.10 -7.27
C PRO A 334 0.74 2.12 -8.19
N LEU A 335 1.55 1.18 -7.66
CA LEU A 335 2.24 0.18 -8.47
C LEU A 335 1.28 -0.79 -9.16
N LEU A 336 0.24 -1.23 -8.47
CA LEU A 336 -0.79 -2.09 -9.07
C LEU A 336 -1.48 -1.40 -10.25
N ILE A 337 -1.79 -0.11 -10.11
CA ILE A 337 -2.42 0.68 -11.18
C ILE A 337 -1.47 0.87 -12.36
N LEU A 338 -0.20 1.16 -12.11
CA LEU A 338 0.80 1.25 -13.18
C LEU A 338 0.92 -0.08 -13.93
N GLY A 339 0.95 -1.21 -13.19
CA GLY A 339 0.90 -2.55 -13.77
C GLY A 339 -0.35 -2.79 -14.61
N ALA A 340 -1.53 -2.37 -14.12
CA ALA A 340 -2.79 -2.50 -14.85
C ALA A 340 -2.76 -1.73 -16.19
N TYR A 341 -2.25 -0.50 -16.19
CA TYR A 341 -2.12 0.30 -17.42
C TYR A 341 -1.08 -0.25 -18.37
N LEU A 342 0.07 -0.74 -17.90
CA LEU A 342 1.04 -1.44 -18.72
C LEU A 342 0.42 -2.68 -19.39
N GLY A 343 -0.34 -3.46 -18.62
CA GLY A 343 -1.06 -4.63 -19.13
C GLY A 343 -2.17 -4.28 -20.10
N ALA A 344 -2.91 -3.20 -19.87
CA ALA A 344 -3.95 -2.72 -20.76
C ALA A 344 -3.36 -2.26 -22.11
N ILE A 345 -2.28 -1.47 -22.08
CA ILE A 345 -1.59 -1.01 -23.30
C ILE A 345 -1.03 -2.21 -24.07
N TYR A 346 -0.25 -3.06 -23.40
CA TYR A 346 0.35 -4.24 -24.02
C TYR A 346 -0.72 -5.18 -24.59
N GLY A 347 -1.74 -5.52 -23.78
CA GLY A 347 -2.81 -6.41 -24.19
C GLY A 347 -3.61 -5.87 -25.37
N THR A 348 -3.90 -4.56 -25.41
CA THR A 348 -4.60 -3.93 -26.55
C THR A 348 -3.77 -4.05 -27.83
N LEU A 349 -2.46 -3.75 -27.77
CA LEU A 349 -1.57 -3.87 -28.94
C LEU A 349 -1.44 -5.32 -29.43
N VAL A 350 -1.29 -6.26 -28.49
CA VAL A 350 -1.19 -7.69 -28.85
C VAL A 350 -2.49 -8.20 -29.46
N ILE A 351 -3.65 -7.84 -28.90
CA ILE A 351 -4.96 -8.23 -29.43
C ILE A 351 -5.15 -7.68 -30.84
N GLN A 352 -4.78 -6.43 -31.08
CA GLN A 352 -4.86 -5.83 -32.42
C GLN A 352 -3.92 -6.50 -33.43
N ALA A 353 -2.72 -6.89 -33.01
CA ALA A 353 -1.71 -7.50 -33.88
C ALA A 353 -1.97 -8.99 -34.18
N SER A 354 -2.49 -9.74 -33.17
CA SER A 354 -2.64 -11.20 -33.25
C SER A 354 -4.07 -11.68 -33.58
N GLY A 355 -5.06 -10.78 -33.52
CA GLY A 355 -6.46 -11.12 -33.75
C GLY A 355 -7.10 -12.00 -32.67
N ILE A 356 -6.46 -12.16 -31.52
CA ILE A 356 -7.03 -12.91 -30.40
C ILE A 356 -8.24 -12.17 -29.80
N PRO A 357 -9.22 -12.89 -29.22
CA PRO A 357 -10.43 -12.29 -28.67
C PRO A 357 -10.15 -11.24 -27.60
N SER A 358 -10.87 -10.12 -27.64
CA SER A 358 -10.67 -8.95 -26.73
C SER A 358 -10.91 -9.26 -25.25
N TYR A 359 -11.67 -10.32 -24.91
CA TYR A 359 -11.89 -10.70 -23.53
C TYR A 359 -10.61 -11.18 -22.80
N TYR A 360 -9.53 -11.53 -23.54
CA TYR A 360 -8.23 -11.82 -22.94
C TYR A 360 -7.49 -10.59 -22.42
N LEU A 361 -7.96 -9.37 -22.71
CA LEU A 361 -7.37 -8.13 -22.19
C LEU A 361 -7.23 -8.16 -20.68
N VAL A 362 -8.26 -8.66 -19.98
CA VAL A 362 -8.28 -8.77 -18.51
C VAL A 362 -7.15 -9.69 -18.01
N ASN A 363 -6.81 -10.75 -18.74
CA ASN A 363 -5.67 -11.62 -18.38
C ASN A 363 -4.35 -10.85 -18.40
N PHE A 364 -4.10 -10.04 -19.45
CA PHE A 364 -2.89 -9.22 -19.55
C PHE A 364 -2.84 -8.16 -18.45
N ILE A 365 -3.96 -7.50 -18.14
CA ILE A 365 -4.06 -6.50 -17.07
C ILE A 365 -3.68 -7.15 -15.72
N THR A 366 -4.34 -8.25 -15.36
CA THR A 366 -4.16 -8.88 -14.06
C THR A 366 -2.76 -9.49 -13.89
N ILE A 367 -2.21 -10.11 -14.95
CA ILE A 367 -0.84 -10.64 -14.93
C ILE A 367 0.18 -9.49 -14.82
N SER A 368 -0.06 -8.37 -15.50
CA SER A 368 0.83 -7.21 -15.44
C SER A 368 0.83 -6.53 -14.08
N MET A 369 -0.32 -6.45 -13.41
CA MET A 369 -0.39 -5.95 -12.02
C MET A 369 0.53 -6.78 -11.12
N ALA A 370 0.45 -8.13 -11.22
CA ALA A 370 1.29 -9.04 -10.48
C ALA A 370 2.77 -8.89 -10.83
N GLY A 371 3.06 -8.93 -12.12
CA GLY A 371 4.43 -8.89 -12.63
C GLY A 371 5.15 -7.58 -12.33
N PHE A 372 4.49 -6.43 -12.51
CA PHE A 372 5.09 -5.12 -12.22
C PHE A 372 5.35 -4.94 -10.73
N PHE A 373 4.40 -5.34 -9.89
CA PHE A 373 4.58 -5.31 -8.44
C PHE A 373 5.75 -6.20 -8.00
N THR A 374 5.82 -7.43 -8.52
CA THR A 374 6.91 -8.37 -8.21
C THR A 374 8.27 -7.85 -8.65
N ALA A 375 8.35 -7.21 -9.82
CA ALA A 375 9.59 -6.62 -10.34
C ALA A 375 10.15 -5.51 -9.42
N ILE A 376 9.30 -4.85 -8.65
CA ILE A 376 9.68 -3.72 -7.78
C ILE A 376 9.88 -4.18 -6.35
N VAL A 377 8.92 -4.93 -5.76
CA VAL A 377 8.93 -5.32 -4.34
C VAL A 377 9.69 -6.62 -4.09
N ARG A 378 9.84 -7.48 -5.12
CA ARG A 378 10.54 -8.77 -5.06
C ARG A 378 9.91 -9.78 -4.09
N ALA A 379 8.59 -9.73 -3.90
CA ALA A 379 7.81 -10.64 -3.08
C ALA A 379 6.72 -11.36 -3.91
N PRO A 380 7.09 -12.31 -4.81
CA PRO A 380 6.18 -12.89 -5.79
C PRO A 380 5.07 -13.75 -5.16
N VAL A 381 5.35 -14.46 -4.08
CA VAL A 381 4.38 -15.37 -3.45
C VAL A 381 3.28 -14.58 -2.75
N SER A 382 3.65 -13.56 -1.95
CA SER A 382 2.69 -12.67 -1.28
C SER A 382 1.71 -12.04 -2.25
N TYR A 383 2.21 -11.62 -3.42
CA TYR A 383 1.36 -10.99 -4.42
C TYR A 383 0.42 -11.98 -5.12
N THR A 384 0.88 -13.18 -5.42
CA THR A 384 0.03 -14.23 -6.01
C THR A 384 -1.18 -14.51 -5.12
N HIS A 385 -0.98 -14.53 -3.79
CA HIS A 385 -2.08 -14.72 -2.84
C HIS A 385 -2.98 -13.48 -2.70
N LEU A 386 -2.44 -12.27 -2.81
CA LEU A 386 -3.27 -11.06 -2.90
C LEU A 386 -4.26 -11.15 -4.05
N ARG A 387 -3.78 -11.61 -5.21
CA ARG A 387 -4.60 -11.75 -6.41
C ARG A 387 -5.61 -12.91 -6.35
N ALA A 388 -5.28 -14.03 -5.71
CA ALA A 388 -6.16 -15.20 -5.63
C ALA A 388 -7.47 -14.92 -4.85
N HIS A 389 -7.50 -13.82 -4.08
CA HIS A 389 -8.68 -13.36 -3.34
C HIS A 389 -9.45 -12.25 -4.08
N GLU A 390 -8.97 -11.80 -5.23
CA GLU A 390 -9.61 -10.89 -6.17
C GLU A 390 -10.19 -11.66 -7.37
#